data_9b45b6bd64bcba9c418ec2c1f4f1cf73
#
_entry.id   9b45b6bd64bcba9c418ec2c1f4f1cf73
#
_cell.length_a   1.000
_cell.length_b   1.000
_cell.length_c   1.000
_cell.angle_alpha   90.00
_cell.angle_beta   90.00
_cell.angle_gamma   90.00
#
_symmetry.space_group_name_H-M   'P 1'
#
loop_
_entity.id
_entity.type
_entity.pdbx_description
1 polymer ?
#
loop_
_entity_poly.entity_id
_entity_poly.type
_entity_poly.pdbx_seq_one_letter_code
_entity_poly.pdbx_strand_id
1 'polypeptide(L)'
;MPTTNDPGLLVLVSLAAGPRHGHAILLDVRDFAGVHLGPGTLYGAIGRLEADGLIEPMALDGRRRPYRLTPGGRSALRHRLGGLSAAVETGLRRIEARA
;
A
#
# COMPACT_ATOMS: atom_id res chain seq x y z
N MET A 1 -11.56 0.78 11.47
CA MET A 1 -10.78 -0.45 11.64
C MET A 1 -9.35 -0.24 11.19
N PRO A 2 -8.38 -0.67 11.96
CA PRO A 2 -6.98 -0.35 11.72
C PRO A 2 -6.37 -0.96 10.45
N THR A 3 -6.96 -2.00 9.89
CA THR A 3 -6.40 -2.67 8.71
C THR A 3 -6.30 -1.75 7.48
N THR A 4 -7.20 -0.76 7.38
CA THR A 4 -7.18 0.19 6.27
C THR A 4 -6.17 1.31 6.47
N ASN A 5 -5.58 1.40 7.66
CA ASN A 5 -4.61 2.43 8.00
C ASN A 5 -3.17 1.91 8.01
N ASP A 6 -2.93 0.68 7.59
CA ASP A 6 -1.58 0.11 7.53
C ASP A 6 -0.76 0.83 6.47
N PRO A 7 0.25 1.63 6.87
CA PRO A 7 1.00 2.43 5.90
C PRO A 7 1.70 1.59 4.85
N GLY A 8 2.26 0.44 5.23
CA GLY A 8 2.93 -0.44 4.27
C GLY A 8 1.99 -0.95 3.20
N LEU A 9 0.81 -1.42 3.59
CA LEU A 9 -0.20 -1.88 2.65
C LEU A 9 -0.64 -0.75 1.73
N LEU A 10 -0.91 0.43 2.28
CA LEU A 10 -1.38 1.57 1.51
C LEU A 10 -0.35 2.04 0.48
N VAL A 11 0.94 2.02 0.84
CA VAL A 11 2.02 2.34 -0.11
C VAL A 11 2.06 1.31 -1.24
N LEU A 12 1.96 0.02 -0.93
CA LEU A 12 1.95 -1.03 -1.95
C LEU A 12 0.76 -0.86 -2.91
N VAL A 13 -0.43 -0.57 -2.38
CA VAL A 13 -1.62 -0.34 -3.20
C VAL A 13 -1.41 0.86 -4.12
N SER A 14 -0.85 1.95 -3.60
CA SER A 14 -0.56 3.13 -4.40
C SER A 14 0.38 2.82 -5.56
N LEU A 15 1.44 2.05 -5.31
CA LEU A 15 2.44 1.70 -6.31
C LEU A 15 1.95 0.65 -7.31
N ALA A 16 0.84 -0.02 -7.02
CA ALA A 16 0.26 -0.98 -7.97
C ALA A 16 -0.19 -0.31 -9.27
N ALA A 17 -0.53 0.97 -9.22
CA ALA A 17 -0.91 1.74 -10.40
C ALA A 17 0.28 2.11 -11.29
N GLY A 18 1.50 2.08 -10.76
CA GLY A 18 2.72 2.44 -11.46
C GLY A 18 3.67 3.18 -10.54
N PRO A 19 4.87 3.51 -11.03
CA PRO A 19 5.87 4.20 -10.23
C PRO A 19 5.39 5.58 -9.75
N ARG A 20 5.73 5.92 -8.51
CA ARG A 20 5.40 7.22 -7.90
C ARG A 20 6.50 7.62 -6.93
N HIS A 21 6.75 8.93 -6.82
CA HIS A 21 7.58 9.47 -5.74
C HIS A 21 6.74 9.63 -4.45
N GLY A 22 7.43 9.81 -3.31
CA GLY A 22 6.78 9.81 -2.00
C GLY A 22 5.61 10.78 -1.87
N HIS A 23 5.73 12.01 -2.36
CA HIS A 23 4.65 12.99 -2.27
C HIS A 23 3.41 12.52 -3.06
N ALA A 24 3.62 11.95 -4.24
CA ALA A 24 2.51 11.43 -5.04
C ALA A 24 1.84 10.23 -4.36
N ILE A 25 2.60 9.37 -3.68
CA ILE A 25 2.05 8.28 -2.87
C ILE A 25 1.16 8.85 -1.76
N LEU A 26 1.65 9.87 -1.07
CA LEU A 26 0.91 10.51 0.02
C LEU A 26 -0.44 11.05 -0.44
N LEU A 27 -0.46 11.74 -1.57
CA LEU A 27 -1.68 12.29 -2.14
C LEU A 27 -2.64 11.19 -2.61
N ASP A 28 -2.10 10.16 -3.24
CA ASP A 28 -2.91 9.04 -3.73
C ASP A 28 -3.57 8.28 -2.57
N VAL A 29 -2.82 8.00 -1.52
CA VAL A 29 -3.35 7.31 -0.32
C VAL A 29 -4.46 8.13 0.32
N ARG A 30 -4.29 9.45 0.39
CA ARG A 30 -5.35 10.32 0.90
C ARG A 30 -6.61 10.22 0.04
N ASP A 31 -6.45 10.17 -1.28
CA ASP A 31 -7.58 10.12 -2.20
C ASP A 31 -8.35 8.80 -2.11
N PHE A 32 -7.66 7.64 -2.16
CA PHE A 32 -8.38 6.38 -2.21
C PHE A 32 -8.74 5.82 -0.84
N ALA A 33 -7.98 6.13 0.20
CA ALA A 33 -8.20 5.56 1.54
C ALA A 33 -8.70 6.58 2.57
N GLY A 34 -8.63 7.88 2.27
CA GLY A 34 -8.96 8.91 3.23
C GLY A 34 -7.97 9.01 4.39
N VAL A 35 -6.78 8.44 4.23
CA VAL A 35 -5.77 8.38 5.30
C VAL A 35 -4.69 9.42 5.02
N HIS A 36 -4.43 10.26 6.02
CA HIS A 36 -3.40 11.30 5.95
C HIS A 36 -2.12 10.78 6.60
N LEU A 37 -1.18 10.31 5.77
CA LEU A 37 0.11 9.85 6.27
C LEU A 37 1.03 11.05 6.53
N GLY A 38 1.63 11.09 7.72
CA GLY A 38 2.69 12.04 7.99
C GLY A 38 3.97 11.64 7.25
N PRO A 39 4.89 12.60 6.98
CA PRO A 39 6.12 12.29 6.26
C PRO A 39 6.96 11.21 6.93
N GLY A 40 7.10 11.24 8.24
CA GLY A 40 7.85 10.22 8.97
C GLY A 40 7.24 8.83 8.82
N THR A 41 5.93 8.71 8.90
CA THR A 41 5.22 7.44 8.73
C THR A 41 5.36 6.93 7.30
N LEU A 42 5.18 7.81 6.31
CA LEU A 42 5.33 7.45 4.90
C LEU A 42 6.74 6.95 4.60
N TYR A 43 7.76 7.73 4.91
CA TYR A 43 9.14 7.35 4.57
C TYR A 43 9.65 6.20 5.44
N GLY A 44 9.14 6.05 6.65
CA GLY A 44 9.40 4.86 7.45
C GLY A 44 8.84 3.59 6.79
N ALA A 45 7.63 3.65 6.26
CA ALA A 45 7.03 2.54 5.52
C ALA A 45 7.80 2.24 4.24
N ILE A 46 8.18 3.26 3.48
CA ILE A 46 8.98 3.11 2.26
C ILE A 46 10.30 2.41 2.58
N GLY A 47 11.00 2.84 3.62
CA GLY A 47 12.27 2.24 4.02
C GLY A 47 12.15 0.77 4.38
N ARG A 48 11.10 0.40 5.12
CA ARG A 48 10.86 -1.01 5.48
C ARG A 48 10.52 -1.86 4.27
N LEU A 49 9.67 -1.37 3.38
CA LEU A 49 9.29 -2.09 2.16
C LEU A 49 10.48 -2.28 1.24
N GLU A 50 11.34 -1.28 1.12
CA GLU A 50 12.56 -1.36 0.35
C GLU A 50 13.52 -2.40 0.95
N ALA A 51 13.71 -2.37 2.27
CA ALA A 51 14.55 -3.34 2.98
C ALA A 51 14.05 -4.77 2.79
N ASP A 52 12.74 -4.95 2.71
CA ASP A 52 12.11 -6.26 2.51
C ASP A 52 12.08 -6.69 1.03
N GLY A 53 12.58 -5.87 0.13
CA GLY A 53 12.63 -6.19 -1.30
C GLY A 53 11.28 -6.10 -2.01
N LEU A 54 10.30 -5.42 -1.43
CA LEU A 54 8.95 -5.32 -1.99
C LEU A 54 8.78 -4.11 -2.92
N ILE A 55 9.60 -3.10 -2.73
CA ILE A 55 9.68 -1.94 -3.62
C ILE A 55 11.15 -1.62 -3.88
N GLU A 56 11.41 -0.88 -4.95
CA GLU A 56 12.76 -0.45 -5.27
C GLU A 56 12.76 1.00 -5.76
N PRO A 57 13.83 1.75 -5.45
CA PRO A 57 13.96 3.10 -5.95
C PRO A 57 14.31 3.08 -7.43
N MET A 58 13.84 4.08 -8.15
CA MET A 58 14.19 4.31 -9.55
C MET A 58 15.12 5.52 -9.65
N ALA A 59 15.60 5.79 -10.84
CA ALA A 59 16.43 6.95 -11.09
C ALA A 59 15.68 8.23 -10.68
N LEU A 60 16.45 9.21 -10.16
CA LEU A 60 15.87 10.49 -9.77
C LEU A 60 15.17 11.14 -10.97
N ASP A 61 14.01 11.73 -10.71
CA ASP A 61 13.29 12.59 -11.62
C ASP A 61 13.37 14.00 -11.04
N GLY A 62 14.32 14.79 -11.51
CA GLY A 62 14.67 16.03 -10.87
C GLY A 62 15.23 15.77 -9.48
N ARG A 63 14.57 16.29 -8.45
CA ARG A 63 14.94 16.06 -7.04
C ARG A 63 14.12 14.98 -6.38
N ARG A 64 13.25 14.31 -7.14
CA ARG A 64 12.30 13.33 -6.60
C ARG A 64 12.75 11.92 -6.91
N ARG A 65 12.64 11.05 -5.92
CA ARG A 65 12.96 9.63 -6.05
C ARG A 65 11.67 8.84 -6.24
N PRO A 66 11.39 8.35 -7.46
CA PRO A 66 10.26 7.44 -7.65
C PRO A 66 10.60 6.07 -7.11
N TYR A 67 9.56 5.34 -6.74
CA TYR A 67 9.62 3.94 -6.30
C TYR A 67 8.67 3.11 -7.15
N ARG A 68 8.95 1.83 -7.28
CA ARG A 68 8.06 0.90 -7.97
C ARG A 68 7.98 -0.42 -7.22
N LEU A 69 6.89 -1.14 -7.43
CA LEU A 69 6.79 -2.52 -6.93
C LEU A 69 7.82 -3.39 -7.62
N THR A 70 8.48 -4.26 -6.84
CA THR A 70 9.23 -5.37 -7.38
C THR A 70 8.26 -6.51 -7.72
N PRO A 71 8.68 -7.53 -8.48
CA PRO A 71 7.86 -8.74 -8.64
C PRO A 71 7.45 -9.36 -7.30
N GLY A 72 8.38 -9.37 -6.32
CA GLY A 72 8.07 -9.83 -4.96
C GLY A 72 7.04 -8.96 -4.26
N GLY A 73 7.11 -7.64 -4.45
CA GLY A 73 6.13 -6.71 -3.90
C GLY A 73 4.74 -6.91 -4.49
N ARG A 74 4.68 -7.12 -5.80
CA ARG A 74 3.41 -7.39 -6.47
C ARG A 74 2.78 -8.69 -5.98
N SER A 75 3.59 -9.74 -5.83
CA SER A 75 3.12 -11.02 -5.32
C SER A 75 2.63 -10.91 -3.87
N ALA A 76 3.40 -10.24 -3.02
CA ALA A 76 3.02 -10.03 -1.62
C ALA A 76 1.71 -9.23 -1.50
N LEU A 77 1.57 -8.19 -2.31
CA LEU A 77 0.35 -7.38 -2.31
C LEU A 77 -0.85 -8.20 -2.75
N ARG A 78 -0.72 -8.97 -3.84
CA ARG A 78 -1.80 -9.82 -4.32
C ARG A 78 -2.24 -10.82 -3.27
N HIS A 79 -1.30 -11.46 -2.60
CA HIS A 79 -1.59 -12.42 -1.54
C HIS A 79 -2.34 -11.76 -0.38
N ARG A 80 -1.88 -10.60 0.05
CA ARG A 80 -2.47 -9.87 1.17
C ARG A 80 -3.87 -9.37 0.84
N LEU A 81 -4.07 -8.81 -0.36
CA LEU A 81 -5.39 -8.36 -0.80
C LEU A 81 -6.37 -9.53 -0.92
N GLY A 82 -5.88 -10.68 -1.41
CA GLY A 82 -6.69 -11.90 -1.46
C GLY A 82 -7.18 -12.34 -0.09
N GLY A 83 -6.31 -12.28 0.92
CA GLY A 83 -6.70 -12.60 2.30
C GLY A 83 -7.74 -11.64 2.86
N LEU A 84 -7.56 -10.33 2.61
CA LEU A 84 -8.53 -9.33 3.04
C LEU A 84 -9.87 -9.51 2.35
N SER A 85 -9.87 -9.79 1.05
CA SER A 85 -11.08 -10.04 0.28
C SER A 85 -11.84 -11.25 0.84
N ALA A 86 -11.14 -12.34 1.12
CA ALA A 86 -11.74 -13.51 1.72
C ALA A 86 -12.37 -13.22 3.08
N ALA A 87 -11.70 -12.42 3.90
CA ALA A 87 -12.22 -12.02 5.20
C ALA A 87 -13.50 -11.18 5.06
N VAL A 88 -13.50 -10.24 4.11
CA VAL A 88 -14.67 -9.41 3.83
C VAL A 88 -15.86 -10.28 3.41
N GLU A 89 -15.66 -11.15 2.44
CA GLU A 89 -16.72 -12.05 1.96
C GLU A 89 -17.26 -12.93 3.07
N THR A 90 -16.40 -13.54 3.85
CA THR A 90 -16.78 -14.41 4.94
C THR A 90 -17.59 -13.64 6.00
N GLY A 91 -17.09 -12.45 6.37
CA GLY A 91 -17.77 -11.61 7.37
C GLY A 91 -19.16 -11.20 6.94
N LEU A 92 -19.29 -10.75 5.70
CA LEU A 92 -20.60 -10.33 5.17
C LEU A 92 -21.59 -11.50 5.12
N ARG A 93 -21.15 -12.68 4.65
CA ARG A 93 -22.02 -13.87 4.63
C ARG A 93 -22.49 -14.24 6.04
N ARG A 94 -21.60 -14.20 7.02
CA ARG A 94 -21.92 -14.56 8.41
C ARG A 94 -22.92 -13.59 9.04
N ILE A 95 -22.74 -12.29 8.78
CA ILE A 95 -23.66 -11.25 9.24
C ILE A 95 -25.05 -11.50 8.64
N GLU A 96 -25.14 -11.71 7.33
CA GLU A 96 -26.39 -11.93 6.62
C GLU A 96 -27.09 -13.21 7.06
N ALA A 97 -26.32 -14.27 7.30
CA ALA A 97 -26.89 -15.55 7.74
C ALA A 97 -27.55 -15.48 9.10
N ARG A 98 -27.17 -14.52 9.95
CA ARG A 98 -27.71 -14.36 11.29
C ARG A 98 -28.78 -13.25 11.38
N ALA A 99 -29.03 -12.58 10.30
CA ALA A 99 -30.00 -11.49 10.28
C ALA A 99 -31.48 -11.97 10.26
#